data_b5ecc724d15c6740a803ce9d671bee26
#
_entry.id   b5ecc724d15c6740a803ce9d671bee26
#
_cell.length_a   1.000
_cell.length_b   1.000
_cell.length_c   1.000
_cell.angle_alpha   90.00
_cell.angle_beta   90.00
_cell.angle_gamma   90.00
#
_symmetry.space_group_name_H-M   'P 1'
#
loop_
_entity.id
_entity.type
_entity.pdbx_description
1 polymer ?
#
loop_
_entity_poly.entity_id
_entity_poly.type
_entity_poly.pdbx_seq_one_letter_code
_entity_poly.pdbx_strand_id
1 'polypeptide(L)'
;MNKELLCLLLMIWISHLLVAQTSEVTSRLETFNIETGERTIIYEEDTHFEAPNWSPDGTFFVINSGGRLYRVPAKGGTKEIIETGSADNCNNDHGISPDGQQLAFSHYDDPDGSYEDYRFETSRIYTIPITGGVPTEVTSETPSFWHAWSPDGQTMLYTALRDDNFDIYAIPAAGGKEQRLTDAPGLDDGSDFLPDGEYIYFNSMRSGRMEIWRMQANGSQPEQLTDDAYSNWFPHPSPNGKYFVFLSYLQDQGDAHPALKPVALRLYDLATGDIRELTQLTGGQGTINVPSWSPDGQQFAFVAYETR
;
A
#
# COMPACT_ATOMS: atom_id res chain seq x y z
N MET A 1 -67.90 -40.33 -8.29
CA MET A 1 -66.71 -41.05 -8.66
C MET A 1 -65.84 -40.14 -9.49
N ASN A 2 -65.05 -39.37 -8.80
CA ASN A 2 -64.24 -38.27 -9.38
C ASN A 2 -62.83 -38.81 -9.63
N LYS A 3 -62.36 -38.65 -10.87
CA LYS A 3 -61.00 -38.86 -11.26
C LYS A 3 -60.27 -37.54 -11.13
N GLU A 4 -59.42 -37.45 -10.12
CA GLU A 4 -58.52 -36.32 -9.99
C GLU A 4 -57.32 -36.47 -10.94
N LEU A 5 -57.15 -35.47 -11.75
CA LEU A 5 -56.09 -35.34 -12.75
C LEU A 5 -54.84 -34.78 -12.05
N LEU A 6 -53.84 -35.62 -11.88
CA LEU A 6 -52.56 -35.25 -11.25
C LEU A 6 -51.70 -34.55 -12.33
N CYS A 7 -51.65 -33.21 -12.26
CA CYS A 7 -50.70 -32.41 -13.06
C CYS A 7 -49.33 -32.46 -12.40
N LEU A 8 -48.41 -33.19 -13.02
CA LEU A 8 -47.00 -33.19 -12.65
C LEU A 8 -46.34 -31.94 -13.25
N LEU A 9 -46.15 -30.89 -12.43
CA LEU A 9 -45.33 -29.74 -12.78
C LEU A 9 -43.85 -30.12 -12.66
N LEU A 10 -43.20 -30.34 -13.77
CA LEU A 10 -41.75 -30.45 -13.87
C LEU A 10 -41.16 -29.05 -13.67
N MET A 11 -40.68 -28.74 -12.43
CA MET A 11 -39.84 -27.58 -12.21
C MET A 11 -38.45 -27.89 -12.75
N ILE A 12 -38.16 -27.34 -13.93
CA ILE A 12 -36.80 -27.28 -14.46
C ILE A 12 -36.08 -26.19 -13.66
N TRP A 13 -35.23 -26.63 -12.72
CA TRP A 13 -34.25 -25.78 -12.08
C TRP A 13 -33.16 -25.46 -13.13
N ILE A 14 -33.25 -24.32 -13.78
CA ILE A 14 -32.12 -23.72 -14.50
C ILE A 14 -31.21 -23.14 -13.44
N SER A 15 -30.23 -23.91 -13.01
CA SER A 15 -29.10 -23.40 -12.26
C SER A 15 -28.33 -22.47 -13.18
N HIS A 16 -28.57 -21.17 -13.05
CA HIS A 16 -27.66 -20.17 -13.58
C HIS A 16 -26.37 -20.30 -12.78
N LEU A 17 -25.41 -21.02 -13.33
CA LEU A 17 -24.02 -20.81 -12.95
C LEU A 17 -23.73 -19.33 -13.29
N LEU A 18 -23.79 -18.45 -12.30
CA LEU A 18 -23.02 -17.21 -12.36
C LEU A 18 -21.55 -17.67 -12.34
N VAL A 19 -20.97 -17.84 -13.50
CA VAL A 19 -19.52 -17.75 -13.66
C VAL A 19 -19.23 -16.34 -13.25
N ALA A 20 -18.70 -16.14 -12.06
CA ALA A 20 -18.06 -14.88 -11.70
C ALA A 20 -17.02 -14.65 -12.79
N GLN A 21 -17.29 -13.66 -13.64
CA GLN A 21 -16.35 -13.20 -14.63
C GLN A 21 -15.25 -12.55 -13.80
N THR A 22 -14.20 -13.31 -13.49
CA THR A 22 -12.96 -12.73 -12.98
C THR A 22 -12.50 -11.82 -14.09
N SER A 23 -12.67 -10.51 -13.92
CA SER A 23 -12.11 -9.54 -14.83
C SER A 23 -10.61 -9.79 -14.87
N GLU A 24 -10.11 -10.21 -16.05
CA GLU A 24 -8.67 -10.34 -16.24
C GLU A 24 -8.07 -8.95 -16.03
N VAL A 25 -7.16 -8.84 -15.08
CA VAL A 25 -6.45 -7.60 -14.75
C VAL A 25 -5.06 -7.70 -15.33
N THR A 26 -4.69 -6.72 -16.15
CA THR A 26 -3.30 -6.48 -16.53
C THR A 26 -2.75 -5.40 -15.59
N SER A 27 -1.67 -5.71 -14.88
CA SER A 27 -0.95 -4.76 -14.02
C SER A 27 0.30 -4.27 -14.73
N ARG A 28 0.57 -2.97 -14.64
CA ARG A 28 1.75 -2.31 -15.21
C ARG A 28 2.53 -1.59 -14.12
N LEU A 29 3.75 -2.02 -13.87
CA LEU A 29 4.73 -1.24 -13.10
C LEU A 29 5.28 -0.16 -14.03
N GLU A 30 5.03 1.09 -13.67
CA GLU A 30 5.46 2.25 -14.42
C GLU A 30 6.30 3.19 -13.56
N THR A 31 7.14 3.98 -14.19
CA THR A 31 7.78 5.15 -13.57
C THR A 31 7.26 6.43 -14.17
N PHE A 32 7.18 7.49 -13.35
CA PHE A 32 6.81 8.84 -13.77
C PHE A 32 7.95 9.80 -13.45
N ASN A 33 8.44 10.51 -14.46
CA ASN A 33 9.42 11.58 -14.27
C ASN A 33 8.70 12.90 -13.97
N ILE A 34 8.96 13.50 -12.80
CA ILE A 34 8.22 14.67 -12.32
C ILE A 34 8.53 15.96 -13.07
N GLU A 35 9.69 16.04 -13.77
CA GLU A 35 10.09 17.19 -14.54
C GLU A 35 9.56 17.13 -15.98
N THR A 36 9.72 15.97 -16.65
CA THR A 36 9.36 15.81 -18.06
C THR A 36 7.91 15.37 -18.26
N GLY A 37 7.28 14.77 -17.24
CA GLY A 37 5.96 14.16 -17.33
C GLY A 37 5.98 12.81 -18.08
N GLU A 38 7.14 12.25 -18.38
CA GLU A 38 7.28 11.00 -19.08
C GLU A 38 6.87 9.81 -18.19
N ARG A 39 6.09 8.89 -18.76
CA ARG A 39 5.73 7.59 -18.16
C ARG A 39 6.46 6.49 -18.93
N THR A 40 7.06 5.57 -18.18
CA THR A 40 7.79 4.43 -18.76
C THR A 40 7.31 3.14 -18.12
N ILE A 41 6.83 2.18 -18.94
CA ILE A 41 6.49 0.84 -18.47
C ILE A 41 7.78 0.07 -18.24
N ILE A 42 7.96 -0.43 -17.02
CA ILE A 42 9.11 -1.24 -16.60
C ILE A 42 8.77 -2.73 -16.67
N TYR A 43 7.56 -3.10 -16.23
CA TYR A 43 7.10 -4.48 -16.19
C TYR A 43 5.58 -4.54 -16.38
N GLU A 44 5.10 -5.56 -17.08
CA GLU A 44 3.68 -5.80 -17.31
C GLU A 44 3.38 -7.29 -17.16
N GLU A 45 2.24 -7.63 -16.57
CA GLU A 45 1.77 -9.01 -16.41
C GLU A 45 0.23 -9.06 -16.38
N ASP A 46 -0.35 -10.12 -16.98
CA ASP A 46 -1.80 -10.38 -16.97
C ASP A 46 -2.23 -11.05 -15.64
N THR A 47 -1.74 -10.53 -14.53
CA THR A 47 -2.13 -10.87 -13.15
C THR A 47 -2.09 -9.63 -12.30
N HIS A 48 -2.79 -9.66 -11.16
CA HIS A 48 -2.70 -8.60 -10.18
C HIS A 48 -1.34 -8.63 -9.47
N PHE A 49 -0.61 -7.51 -9.51
CA PHE A 49 0.51 -7.23 -8.64
C PHE A 49 0.45 -5.75 -8.19
N GLU A 50 1.15 -5.40 -7.11
CA GLU A 50 0.93 -4.13 -6.43
C GLU A 50 2.16 -3.62 -5.69
N ALA A 51 2.08 -2.34 -5.25
CA ALA A 51 2.95 -1.70 -4.26
C ALA A 51 4.45 -1.74 -4.63
N PRO A 52 4.89 -1.00 -5.65
CA PRO A 52 6.27 -1.01 -6.07
C PRO A 52 7.15 -0.20 -5.10
N ASN A 53 8.06 -0.86 -4.40
CA ASN A 53 9.06 -0.22 -3.56
C ASN A 53 10.42 -0.22 -4.26
N TRP A 54 10.95 0.98 -4.54
CA TRP A 54 12.24 1.13 -5.26
C TRP A 54 13.42 0.90 -4.33
N SER A 55 14.40 0.10 -4.77
CA SER A 55 15.62 -0.13 -3.98
C SER A 55 16.47 1.14 -3.83
N PRO A 56 17.12 1.38 -2.67
CA PRO A 56 17.94 2.56 -2.45
C PRO A 56 19.13 2.70 -3.41
N ASP A 57 19.61 1.60 -4.02
CA ASP A 57 20.63 1.59 -5.06
C ASP A 57 20.10 1.83 -6.48
N GLY A 58 18.76 1.93 -6.64
CA GLY A 58 18.09 2.18 -7.91
C GLY A 58 18.05 0.99 -8.86
N THR A 59 18.44 -0.21 -8.44
CA THR A 59 18.66 -1.34 -9.37
C THR A 59 17.46 -2.25 -9.57
N PHE A 60 16.49 -2.25 -8.63
CA PHE A 60 15.29 -3.08 -8.71
C PHE A 60 14.12 -2.48 -7.92
N PHE A 61 12.94 -3.06 -8.12
CA PHE A 61 11.73 -2.86 -7.31
C PHE A 61 11.38 -4.13 -6.56
N VAL A 62 10.77 -3.98 -5.39
CA VAL A 62 10.01 -5.05 -4.75
C VAL A 62 8.54 -4.81 -5.02
N ILE A 63 7.82 -5.85 -5.42
CA ILE A 63 6.35 -5.84 -5.61
C ILE A 63 5.71 -7.02 -4.88
N ASN A 64 4.42 -6.91 -4.53
CA ASN A 64 3.60 -8.02 -4.07
C ASN A 64 2.77 -8.60 -5.22
N SER A 65 2.63 -9.91 -5.28
CA SER A 65 1.71 -10.61 -6.17
C SER A 65 1.28 -11.93 -5.56
N GLY A 66 -0.04 -12.12 -5.33
CA GLY A 66 -0.59 -13.36 -4.77
C GLY A 66 0.00 -13.74 -3.41
N GLY A 67 0.20 -12.76 -2.51
CA GLY A 67 0.76 -13.00 -1.18
C GLY A 67 2.27 -13.23 -1.14
N ARG A 68 2.97 -13.05 -2.27
CA ARG A 68 4.42 -13.24 -2.39
C ARG A 68 5.11 -11.96 -2.81
N LEU A 69 6.33 -11.80 -2.34
CA LEU A 69 7.18 -10.66 -2.70
C LEU A 69 8.14 -11.05 -3.83
N TYR A 70 8.28 -10.15 -4.79
CA TYR A 70 9.12 -10.36 -5.97
C TYR A 70 10.04 -9.17 -6.19
N ARG A 71 11.24 -9.45 -6.70
CA ARG A 71 12.16 -8.46 -7.22
C ARG A 71 11.96 -8.32 -8.72
N VAL A 72 11.79 -7.08 -9.20
CA VAL A 72 11.73 -6.73 -10.62
C VAL A 72 12.91 -5.80 -10.94
N PRO A 73 13.80 -6.14 -11.90
CA PRO A 73 14.90 -5.25 -12.26
C PRO A 73 14.41 -3.87 -12.74
N ALA A 74 15.06 -2.79 -12.33
CA ALA A 74 14.64 -1.43 -12.68
C ALA A 74 14.73 -1.12 -14.20
N LYS A 75 15.47 -1.94 -14.95
CA LYS A 75 15.56 -1.85 -16.42
C LYS A 75 14.56 -2.78 -17.13
N GLY A 76 13.63 -3.36 -16.40
CA GLY A 76 12.73 -4.40 -16.88
C GLY A 76 13.38 -5.78 -16.93
N GLY A 77 12.59 -6.79 -17.24
CA GLY A 77 13.02 -8.19 -17.27
C GLY A 77 12.10 -9.10 -16.46
N THR A 78 12.57 -10.28 -16.13
CA THR A 78 11.80 -11.29 -15.40
C THR A 78 11.78 -10.97 -13.91
N LYS A 79 10.60 -11.04 -13.28
CA LYS A 79 10.49 -10.97 -11.81
C LYS A 79 11.07 -12.23 -11.16
N GLU A 80 11.71 -12.06 -10.02
CA GLU A 80 12.31 -13.14 -9.22
C GLU A 80 11.68 -13.13 -7.83
N ILE A 81 11.29 -14.31 -7.33
CA ILE A 81 10.73 -14.44 -5.99
C ILE A 81 11.76 -14.10 -4.92
N ILE A 82 11.32 -13.37 -3.89
CA ILE A 82 12.08 -13.22 -2.65
C ILE A 82 11.56 -14.28 -1.68
N GLU A 83 12.40 -15.23 -1.30
CA GLU A 83 12.02 -16.31 -0.41
C GLU A 83 11.82 -15.77 1.02
N THR A 84 10.57 -15.77 1.47
CA THR A 84 10.15 -15.25 2.79
C THR A 84 9.93 -16.36 3.82
N GLY A 85 10.41 -17.57 3.56
CA GLY A 85 10.27 -18.71 4.45
C GLY A 85 8.82 -19.12 4.65
N SER A 86 8.33 -19.11 5.89
CA SER A 86 6.95 -19.43 6.23
C SER A 86 5.96 -18.29 5.98
N ALA A 87 6.43 -17.07 5.71
CA ALA A 87 5.58 -15.91 5.45
C ALA A 87 5.17 -15.87 3.98
N ASP A 88 4.12 -16.58 3.64
CA ASP A 88 3.65 -16.77 2.26
C ASP A 88 2.29 -16.14 1.97
N ASN A 89 1.80 -15.32 2.89
CA ASN A 89 0.58 -14.55 2.77
C ASN A 89 0.84 -13.07 3.10
N CYS A 90 1.82 -12.46 2.38
CA CYS A 90 2.18 -11.05 2.54
C CYS A 90 1.12 -10.17 1.88
N ASN A 91 0.79 -9.04 2.52
CA ASN A 91 0.01 -8.01 1.88
C ASN A 91 0.90 -7.02 1.08
N ASN A 92 0.34 -5.93 0.60
CA ASN A 92 1.05 -4.92 -0.18
C ASN A 92 1.96 -3.98 0.65
N ASP A 93 1.92 -4.05 1.98
CA ASP A 93 2.70 -3.16 2.84
C ASP A 93 4.08 -3.76 3.08
N HIS A 94 5.06 -3.29 2.33
CA HIS A 94 6.44 -3.75 2.42
C HIS A 94 7.41 -2.65 2.03
N GLY A 95 8.66 -2.74 2.50
CA GLY A 95 9.68 -1.77 2.10
C GLY A 95 11.08 -2.13 2.53
N ILE A 96 12.01 -1.72 1.68
CA ILE A 96 13.45 -1.93 1.86
C ILE A 96 13.98 -0.91 2.86
N SER A 97 14.83 -1.35 3.79
CA SER A 97 15.53 -0.46 4.72
C SER A 97 16.41 0.56 4.00
N PRO A 98 16.68 1.74 4.58
CA PRO A 98 17.49 2.78 3.94
C PRO A 98 18.90 2.32 3.53
N ASP A 99 19.48 1.36 4.25
CA ASP A 99 20.78 0.75 3.92
C ASP A 99 20.71 -0.35 2.86
N GLY A 100 19.50 -0.71 2.40
CA GLY A 100 19.26 -1.73 1.39
C GLY A 100 19.46 -3.17 1.86
N GLN A 101 19.63 -3.43 3.17
CA GLN A 101 20.00 -4.75 3.67
C GLN A 101 18.80 -5.58 4.16
N GLN A 102 17.71 -4.91 4.58
CA GLN A 102 16.53 -5.56 5.14
C GLN A 102 15.30 -5.24 4.29
N LEU A 103 14.32 -6.13 4.33
CA LEU A 103 12.98 -5.93 3.82
C LEU A 103 12.01 -6.12 4.98
N ALA A 104 11.19 -5.10 5.27
CA ALA A 104 10.06 -5.19 6.18
C ALA A 104 8.80 -5.50 5.36
N PHE A 105 7.87 -6.24 5.93
CA PHE A 105 6.59 -6.54 5.29
C PHE A 105 5.54 -6.95 6.32
N SER A 106 4.28 -6.73 5.97
CA SER A 106 3.13 -7.25 6.70
C SER A 106 2.73 -8.62 6.15
N HIS A 107 2.38 -9.53 7.04
CA HIS A 107 1.98 -10.90 6.73
C HIS A 107 0.76 -11.29 7.55
N TYR A 108 -0.19 -11.98 6.95
CA TYR A 108 -1.36 -12.53 7.63
C TYR A 108 -1.02 -13.90 8.22
N ASP A 109 -0.93 -13.98 9.54
CA ASP A 109 -0.65 -15.21 10.29
C ASP A 109 -1.92 -16.07 10.42
N ASP A 110 -2.55 -16.39 9.29
CA ASP A 110 -3.73 -17.25 9.24
C ASP A 110 -3.36 -18.60 8.60
N PRO A 111 -3.15 -19.65 9.42
CA PRO A 111 -2.73 -20.94 8.90
C PRO A 111 -3.81 -21.65 8.04
N ASP A 112 -5.08 -21.24 8.18
CA ASP A 112 -6.21 -21.79 7.44
C ASP A 112 -6.68 -20.86 6.31
N GLY A 113 -6.14 -19.64 6.25
CA GLY A 113 -6.48 -18.62 5.26
C GLY A 113 -5.65 -18.74 3.99
N SER A 114 -6.20 -18.21 2.90
CA SER A 114 -5.47 -17.95 1.67
C SER A 114 -5.31 -16.44 1.47
N TYR A 115 -4.46 -16.02 0.53
CA TYR A 115 -4.33 -14.61 0.18
C TYR A 115 -5.67 -13.98 -0.28
N GLU A 116 -6.59 -14.76 -0.80
CA GLU A 116 -7.91 -14.31 -1.23
C GLU A 116 -8.96 -14.33 -0.09
N ASP A 117 -8.71 -15.05 1.00
CA ASP A 117 -9.63 -15.22 2.14
C ASP A 117 -8.85 -15.07 3.46
N TYR A 118 -8.15 -13.96 3.61
CA TYR A 118 -7.36 -13.64 4.79
C TYR A 118 -8.18 -12.96 5.87
N ARG A 119 -7.75 -13.15 7.13
CA ARG A 119 -8.28 -12.39 8.28
C ARG A 119 -7.30 -11.25 8.60
N PHE A 120 -7.72 -10.02 8.31
CA PHE A 120 -6.88 -8.82 8.52
C PHE A 120 -6.43 -8.68 9.99
N GLU A 121 -7.21 -9.20 10.94
CA GLU A 121 -6.90 -9.18 12.37
C GLU A 121 -5.63 -9.96 12.73
N THR A 122 -5.12 -10.79 11.83
CA THR A 122 -3.90 -11.58 12.05
C THR A 122 -2.64 -10.93 11.52
N SER A 123 -2.75 -9.75 10.89
CA SER A 123 -1.60 -9.07 10.28
C SER A 123 -0.51 -8.73 11.28
N ARG A 124 0.74 -9.12 10.98
CA ARG A 124 1.97 -8.81 11.74
C ARG A 124 3.05 -8.30 10.83
N ILE A 125 3.98 -7.55 11.42
CA ILE A 125 5.16 -7.05 10.71
C ILE A 125 6.35 -7.95 10.97
N TYR A 126 7.03 -8.29 9.89
CA TYR A 126 8.24 -9.09 9.86
C TYR A 126 9.37 -8.38 9.14
N THR A 127 10.60 -8.77 9.41
CA THR A 127 11.77 -8.42 8.61
C THR A 127 12.51 -9.66 8.14
N ILE A 128 13.15 -9.53 6.97
CA ILE A 128 14.10 -10.52 6.42
C ILE A 128 15.30 -9.80 5.80
N PRO A 129 16.44 -10.46 5.64
CA PRO A 129 17.48 -9.96 4.72
C PRO A 129 16.90 -9.72 3.33
N ILE A 130 17.36 -8.68 2.63
CA ILE A 130 16.89 -8.38 1.26
C ILE A 130 17.11 -9.54 0.28
N THR A 131 17.99 -10.46 0.59
CA THR A 131 18.22 -11.70 -0.18
C THR A 131 17.24 -12.82 0.12
N GLY A 132 16.28 -12.59 1.01
CA GLY A 132 15.35 -13.60 1.51
C GLY A 132 15.90 -14.35 2.72
N GLY A 133 15.06 -15.20 3.33
CA GLY A 133 15.46 -16.01 4.46
C GLY A 133 14.33 -16.31 5.44
N VAL A 134 14.69 -16.54 6.70
CA VAL A 134 13.73 -16.79 7.78
C VAL A 134 13.22 -15.45 8.32
N PRO A 135 11.89 -15.21 8.37
CA PRO A 135 11.33 -13.97 8.88
C PRO A 135 11.57 -13.82 10.38
N THR A 136 11.85 -12.59 10.79
CA THR A 136 11.94 -12.18 12.19
C THR A 136 10.73 -11.30 12.51
N GLU A 137 9.93 -11.69 13.50
CA GLU A 137 8.78 -10.91 13.97
C GLU A 137 9.22 -9.59 14.59
N VAL A 138 8.52 -8.51 14.24
CA VAL A 138 8.74 -7.16 14.79
C VAL A 138 7.61 -6.76 15.72
N THR A 139 6.34 -6.99 15.33
CA THR A 139 5.16 -6.66 16.14
C THR A 139 4.56 -7.90 16.76
N SER A 140 4.28 -7.88 18.08
CA SER A 140 3.58 -8.95 18.79
C SER A 140 2.06 -8.77 18.79
N GLU A 141 1.61 -7.51 18.78
CA GLU A 141 0.19 -7.18 18.75
C GLU A 141 -0.35 -7.12 17.32
N THR A 142 -1.62 -7.49 17.14
CA THR A 142 -2.30 -7.55 15.83
C THR A 142 -3.63 -6.78 15.85
N PRO A 143 -4.13 -6.29 14.70
CA PRO A 143 -3.41 -6.19 13.43
C PRO A 143 -2.38 -5.06 13.42
N SER A 144 -1.33 -5.22 12.62
CA SER A 144 -0.29 -4.22 12.37
C SER A 144 0.09 -4.25 10.90
N PHE A 145 0.11 -3.08 10.23
CA PHE A 145 0.36 -2.89 8.81
C PHE A 145 1.53 -1.94 8.60
N TRP A 146 2.62 -2.44 8.04
CA TRP A 146 3.86 -1.69 7.85
C TRP A 146 3.69 -0.55 6.83
N HIS A 147 4.35 0.60 7.06
CA HIS A 147 4.34 1.71 6.11
C HIS A 147 5.71 2.30 5.79
N ALA A 148 6.57 2.54 6.78
CA ALA A 148 7.85 3.17 6.52
C ALA A 148 8.96 2.76 7.48
N TRP A 149 10.20 2.91 7.01
CA TRP A 149 11.40 2.97 7.83
C TRP A 149 11.73 4.43 8.15
N SER A 150 12.24 4.69 9.37
CA SER A 150 12.90 5.96 9.62
C SER A 150 14.16 6.11 8.76
N PRO A 151 14.59 7.35 8.43
CA PRO A 151 15.76 7.56 7.58
C PRO A 151 17.07 6.94 8.10
N ASP A 152 17.17 6.77 9.42
CA ASP A 152 18.30 6.08 10.06
C ASP A 152 18.14 4.55 10.17
N GLY A 153 16.99 4.02 9.73
CA GLY A 153 16.67 2.60 9.77
C GLY A 153 16.43 2.00 11.16
N GLN A 154 16.32 2.84 12.22
CA GLN A 154 16.19 2.34 13.59
C GLN A 154 14.73 2.20 14.06
N THR A 155 13.79 2.82 13.36
CA THR A 155 12.35 2.84 13.71
C THR A 155 11.52 2.48 12.48
N MET A 156 10.39 1.83 12.70
CA MET A 156 9.36 1.61 11.70
C MET A 156 8.08 2.34 12.09
N LEU A 157 7.39 2.87 11.08
CA LEU A 157 6.01 3.34 11.19
C LEU A 157 5.07 2.28 10.65
N TYR A 158 3.90 2.20 11.25
CA TYR A 158 2.86 1.28 10.84
C TYR A 158 1.49 1.76 11.32
N THR A 159 0.44 1.28 10.67
CA THR A 159 -0.94 1.44 11.10
C THR A 159 -1.38 0.24 11.90
N ALA A 160 -2.04 0.47 13.03
CA ALA A 160 -2.50 -0.61 13.89
C ALA A 160 -3.86 -0.31 14.51
N LEU A 161 -4.70 -1.36 14.64
CA LEU A 161 -5.95 -1.27 15.39
C LEU A 161 -5.67 -1.57 16.86
N ARG A 162 -5.80 -0.54 17.70
CA ARG A 162 -5.75 -0.65 19.15
C ARG A 162 -6.90 0.18 19.74
N ASP A 163 -7.53 -0.32 20.78
CA ASP A 163 -8.65 0.37 21.44
C ASP A 163 -9.77 0.80 20.46
N ASP A 164 -10.12 -0.08 19.49
CA ASP A 164 -11.14 0.12 18.46
C ASP A 164 -10.89 1.32 17.49
N ASN A 165 -9.64 1.81 17.39
CA ASN A 165 -9.25 2.84 16.44
C ASN A 165 -7.98 2.46 15.67
N PHE A 166 -7.95 2.78 14.38
CA PHE A 166 -6.74 2.65 13.56
C PHE A 166 -5.89 3.91 13.66
N ASP A 167 -4.69 3.77 14.15
CA ASP A 167 -3.75 4.87 14.39
C ASP A 167 -2.34 4.55 13.91
N ILE A 168 -1.54 5.61 13.76
CA ILE A 168 -0.12 5.49 13.45
C ILE A 168 0.66 5.14 14.73
N TYR A 169 1.49 4.13 14.61
CA TYR A 169 2.41 3.66 15.65
C TYR A 169 3.86 3.69 15.14
N ALA A 170 4.77 3.80 16.08
CA ALA A 170 6.20 3.63 15.87
C ALA A 170 6.72 2.48 16.75
N ILE A 171 7.67 1.70 16.20
CA ILE A 171 8.33 0.61 16.92
C ILE A 171 9.82 0.58 16.54
N PRO A 172 10.75 0.25 17.48
CA PRO A 172 12.13 -0.02 17.08
C PRO A 172 12.20 -1.12 16.01
N ALA A 173 13.07 -0.97 15.03
CA ALA A 173 13.22 -1.94 13.92
C ALA A 173 13.56 -3.37 14.39
N ALA A 174 14.18 -3.49 15.55
CA ALA A 174 14.48 -4.77 16.20
C ALA A 174 13.28 -5.34 17.02
N GLY A 175 12.10 -4.69 16.93
CA GLY A 175 10.96 -5.00 17.78
C GLY A 175 11.06 -4.38 19.18
N GLY A 176 10.05 -4.60 20.00
CA GLY A 176 10.01 -4.10 21.36
C GLY A 176 8.72 -3.35 21.69
N LYS A 177 8.82 -2.28 22.47
CA LYS A 177 7.64 -1.51 22.88
C LYS A 177 7.18 -0.58 21.75
N GLU A 178 5.92 -0.72 21.33
CA GLU A 178 5.27 0.21 20.40
C GLU A 178 4.94 1.54 21.09
N GLN A 179 4.94 2.61 20.31
CA GLN A 179 4.52 3.95 20.70
C GLN A 179 3.40 4.41 19.77
N ARG A 180 2.22 4.69 20.32
CA ARG A 180 1.13 5.34 19.60
C ARG A 180 1.48 6.78 19.31
N LEU A 181 1.38 7.23 18.06
CA LEU A 181 1.68 8.59 17.62
C LEU A 181 0.43 9.42 17.34
N THR A 182 -0.69 8.78 16.98
CA THR A 182 -1.97 9.44 16.77
C THR A 182 -3.05 8.79 17.63
N ASP A 183 -4.12 9.57 17.93
CA ASP A 183 -5.25 9.15 18.76
C ASP A 183 -6.56 9.85 18.37
N ALA A 184 -6.60 10.48 17.19
CA ALA A 184 -7.80 11.15 16.71
C ALA A 184 -8.87 10.11 16.31
N PRO A 185 -10.17 10.37 16.52
CA PRO A 185 -11.22 9.48 16.04
C PRO A 185 -11.20 9.32 14.52
N GLY A 186 -11.31 8.08 14.05
CA GLY A 186 -11.29 7.71 12.64
C GLY A 186 -9.95 7.11 12.24
N LEU A 187 -9.87 6.65 11.00
CA LEU A 187 -8.69 6.01 10.43
C LEU A 187 -7.55 7.01 10.22
N ASP A 188 -6.39 6.72 10.78
CA ASP A 188 -5.09 7.29 10.43
C ASP A 188 -4.23 6.19 9.78
N ASP A 189 -3.68 6.44 8.58
CA ASP A 189 -3.02 5.40 7.79
C ASP A 189 -1.91 5.99 6.88
N GLY A 190 -1.16 5.12 6.16
CA GLY A 190 -0.27 5.50 5.07
C GLY A 190 0.89 6.41 5.48
N SER A 191 1.49 6.17 6.63
CA SER A 191 2.52 7.07 7.19
C SER A 191 3.89 6.89 6.55
N ASP A 192 4.59 8.01 6.29
CA ASP A 192 5.97 8.02 5.79
C ASP A 192 6.77 9.19 6.37
N PHE A 193 8.09 9.01 6.52
CA PHE A 193 8.99 10.03 7.04
C PHE A 193 9.43 11.03 5.98
N LEU A 194 9.56 12.29 6.36
CA LEU A 194 10.42 13.21 5.63
C LEU A 194 11.89 12.74 5.72
N PRO A 195 12.73 12.90 4.67
CA PRO A 195 14.10 12.37 4.65
C PRO A 195 15.02 12.86 5.78
N ASP A 196 14.73 14.01 6.39
CA ASP A 196 15.47 14.52 7.57
C ASP A 196 15.00 13.90 8.89
N GLY A 197 13.88 13.15 8.87
CA GLY A 197 13.30 12.52 10.05
C GLY A 197 12.55 13.47 11.00
N GLU A 198 12.37 14.74 10.64
CA GLU A 198 11.71 15.73 11.52
C GLU A 198 10.19 15.59 11.51
N TYR A 199 9.62 15.21 10.34
CA TYR A 199 8.17 15.09 10.13
C TYR A 199 7.77 13.70 9.64
N ILE A 200 6.54 13.33 10.00
CA ILE A 200 5.79 12.17 9.47
C ILE A 200 4.59 12.72 8.68
N TYR A 201 4.42 12.27 7.46
CA TYR A 201 3.25 12.51 6.61
C TYR A 201 2.34 11.30 6.68
N PHE A 202 1.04 11.50 6.69
CA PHE A 202 0.05 10.42 6.80
C PHE A 202 -1.29 10.87 6.27
N ASN A 203 -2.20 9.96 6.03
CA ASN A 203 -3.59 10.28 5.72
C ASN A 203 -4.50 10.03 6.91
N SER A 204 -5.55 10.85 7.05
CA SER A 204 -6.42 10.86 8.24
C SER A 204 -7.85 11.26 7.92
N MET A 205 -8.81 10.58 8.56
CA MET A 205 -10.24 10.90 8.53
C MET A 205 -10.65 11.97 9.54
N ARG A 206 -9.78 12.51 10.37
CA ARG A 206 -10.09 13.43 11.48
C ARG A 206 -10.79 14.72 11.07
N SER A 207 -10.65 15.16 9.80
CA SER A 207 -11.36 16.32 9.25
C SER A 207 -12.72 15.98 8.63
N GLY A 208 -13.13 14.69 8.66
CA GLY A 208 -14.40 14.22 8.10
C GLY A 208 -14.30 13.69 6.66
N ARG A 209 -13.10 13.77 6.06
CA ARG A 209 -12.71 13.14 4.79
C ARG A 209 -11.28 12.69 4.88
N MET A 210 -10.88 11.72 4.07
CA MET A 210 -9.49 11.26 4.02
C MET A 210 -8.63 12.34 3.35
N GLU A 211 -7.78 12.97 4.16
CA GLU A 211 -6.89 14.06 3.76
C GLU A 211 -5.46 13.79 4.21
N ILE A 212 -4.49 14.46 3.55
CA ILE A 212 -3.09 14.36 3.94
C ILE A 212 -2.80 15.33 5.08
N TRP A 213 -2.13 14.80 6.08
CA TRP A 213 -1.65 15.49 7.28
C TRP A 213 -0.15 15.29 7.44
N ARG A 214 0.48 16.15 8.24
CA ARG A 214 1.81 15.92 8.78
C ARG A 214 1.81 16.14 10.28
N MET A 215 2.78 15.55 10.96
CA MET A 215 3.07 15.77 12.38
C MET A 215 4.58 15.73 12.61
N GLN A 216 5.06 16.24 13.74
CA GLN A 216 6.43 16.00 14.15
C GLN A 216 6.67 14.50 14.39
N ALA A 217 7.91 14.02 14.25
CA ALA A 217 8.25 12.61 14.40
C ALA A 217 7.87 11.99 15.77
N ASN A 218 7.64 12.83 16.77
CA ASN A 218 7.15 12.40 18.10
C ASN A 218 5.63 12.34 18.23
N GLY A 219 4.86 12.56 17.13
CA GLY A 219 3.40 12.58 17.09
C GLY A 219 2.77 13.93 17.39
N SER A 220 3.54 14.96 17.78
CA SER A 220 2.99 16.27 18.14
C SER A 220 2.75 17.17 16.94
N GLN A 221 1.90 18.21 17.12
CA GLN A 221 1.62 19.28 16.17
C GLN A 221 1.07 18.75 14.83
N PRO A 222 -0.05 17.98 14.80
CA PRO A 222 -0.67 17.56 13.55
C PRO A 222 -1.19 18.78 12.77
N GLU A 223 -0.90 18.83 11.47
CA GLU A 223 -1.28 19.89 10.54
C GLU A 223 -1.87 19.28 9.27
N GLN A 224 -3.04 19.79 8.84
CA GLN A 224 -3.68 19.38 7.59
C GLN A 224 -3.02 20.05 6.40
N LEU A 225 -2.71 19.27 5.36
CA LEU A 225 -2.03 19.76 4.15
C LEU A 225 -2.97 19.79 2.93
N THR A 226 -3.98 18.94 2.88
CA THR A 226 -4.97 18.93 1.81
C THR A 226 -6.37 19.15 2.37
N ASP A 227 -7.21 19.84 1.59
CA ASP A 227 -8.63 20.08 1.90
C ASP A 227 -9.35 20.35 0.57
N ASP A 228 -9.61 19.28 -0.18
CA ASP A 228 -10.24 19.39 -1.50
C ASP A 228 -11.39 18.38 -1.68
N ALA A 229 -11.85 18.20 -2.92
CA ALA A 229 -13.03 17.37 -3.22
C ALA A 229 -12.72 15.86 -3.27
N TYR A 230 -11.44 15.49 -3.19
CA TYR A 230 -10.98 14.11 -3.35
C TYR A 230 -10.75 13.43 -2.01
N SER A 231 -10.61 12.10 -2.00
CA SER A 231 -10.06 11.35 -0.86
C SER A 231 -8.58 11.11 -1.11
N ASN A 232 -7.72 11.65 -0.26
CA ASN A 232 -6.26 11.73 -0.45
C ASN A 232 -5.53 10.71 0.42
N TRP A 233 -4.64 9.87 -0.20
CA TRP A 233 -4.04 8.70 0.43
C TRP A 233 -2.55 8.58 0.13
N PHE A 234 -1.80 7.90 1.02
CA PHE A 234 -0.42 7.43 0.84
C PHE A 234 0.56 8.53 0.42
N PRO A 235 0.82 9.52 1.27
CA PRO A 235 1.80 10.56 0.98
C PRO A 235 3.22 10.00 1.12
N HIS A 236 4.01 10.04 0.04
CA HIS A 236 5.41 9.62 0.04
C HIS A 236 6.33 10.80 -0.26
N PRO A 237 7.08 11.31 0.75
CA PRO A 237 8.07 12.37 0.56
C PRO A 237 9.18 11.96 -0.38
N SER A 238 9.59 12.88 -1.25
CA SER A 238 10.73 12.68 -2.15
C SER A 238 12.05 12.67 -1.39
N PRO A 239 13.07 11.91 -1.83
CA PRO A 239 14.37 11.83 -1.14
C PRO A 239 15.10 13.18 -1.00
N ASN A 240 14.78 14.15 -1.84
CA ASN A 240 15.33 15.51 -1.76
C ASN A 240 14.56 16.45 -0.82
N GLY A 241 13.47 15.97 -0.18
CA GLY A 241 12.65 16.72 0.76
C GLY A 241 11.90 17.92 0.18
N LYS A 242 11.67 17.96 -1.15
CA LYS A 242 10.99 19.09 -1.80
C LYS A 242 9.51 18.84 -2.06
N TYR A 243 9.14 17.60 -2.27
CA TYR A 243 7.80 17.20 -2.69
C TYR A 243 7.33 16.00 -1.88
N PHE A 244 6.04 15.72 -1.94
CA PHE A 244 5.53 14.37 -1.77
C PHE A 244 4.57 14.03 -2.89
N VAL A 245 4.59 12.77 -3.35
CA VAL A 245 3.57 12.20 -4.24
C VAL A 245 2.49 11.55 -3.38
N PHE A 246 1.23 11.62 -3.84
CA PHE A 246 0.10 10.99 -3.16
C PHE A 246 -0.98 10.58 -4.17
N LEU A 247 -1.86 9.70 -3.75
CA LEU A 247 -2.99 9.21 -4.53
C LEU A 247 -4.26 9.94 -4.11
N SER A 248 -5.07 10.34 -5.09
CA SER A 248 -6.39 10.92 -4.86
C SER A 248 -7.45 10.09 -5.59
N TYR A 249 -8.42 9.55 -4.86
CA TYR A 249 -9.61 9.00 -5.48
C TYR A 249 -10.47 10.13 -6.04
N LEU A 250 -10.88 10.02 -7.31
CA LEU A 250 -11.71 11.04 -7.97
C LEU A 250 -13.16 11.07 -7.47
N GLN A 251 -13.54 10.06 -6.71
CA GLN A 251 -14.81 9.97 -5.98
C GLN A 251 -14.50 9.58 -4.55
N ASP A 252 -15.18 10.21 -3.61
CA ASP A 252 -15.02 9.88 -2.20
C ASP A 252 -15.31 8.40 -1.92
N GLN A 253 -14.41 7.75 -1.21
CA GLN A 253 -14.48 6.34 -0.82
C GLN A 253 -14.71 6.18 0.70
N GLY A 254 -14.92 7.30 1.43
CA GLY A 254 -14.98 7.29 2.90
C GLY A 254 -13.62 6.91 3.50
N ASP A 255 -13.62 5.93 4.38
CA ASP A 255 -12.42 5.37 5.03
C ASP A 255 -11.85 4.14 4.29
N ALA A 256 -12.35 3.84 3.08
CA ALA A 256 -11.86 2.73 2.27
C ALA A 256 -10.92 3.21 1.15
N HIS A 257 -10.00 2.33 0.75
CA HIS A 257 -9.07 2.57 -0.36
C HIS A 257 -9.05 1.42 -1.38
N PRO A 258 -10.19 1.12 -2.03
CA PRO A 258 -10.31 -0.05 -2.89
C PRO A 258 -9.41 0.06 -4.13
N ALA A 259 -8.95 -1.11 -4.63
CA ALA A 259 -8.27 -1.20 -5.93
C ALA A 259 -9.24 -0.96 -7.10
N LEU A 260 -8.67 -0.78 -8.29
CA LEU A 260 -9.38 -0.71 -9.58
C LEU A 260 -10.41 0.43 -9.66
N LYS A 261 -10.05 1.59 -9.09
CA LYS A 261 -10.86 2.81 -9.16
C LYS A 261 -10.19 3.89 -10.01
N PRO A 262 -10.97 4.85 -10.55
CA PRO A 262 -10.41 6.06 -11.12
C PRO A 262 -9.70 6.90 -10.05
N VAL A 263 -8.40 7.10 -10.22
CA VAL A 263 -7.55 7.87 -9.31
C VAL A 263 -6.67 8.85 -10.07
N ALA A 264 -6.16 9.84 -9.36
CA ALA A 264 -5.08 10.71 -9.81
C ALA A 264 -3.84 10.53 -8.93
N LEU A 265 -2.66 10.53 -9.54
CA LEU A 265 -1.41 10.75 -8.83
C LEU A 265 -1.12 12.24 -8.85
N ARG A 266 -0.85 12.80 -7.68
CA ARG A 266 -0.67 14.24 -7.47
C ARG A 266 0.64 14.50 -6.74
N LEU A 267 1.22 15.66 -6.97
CA LEU A 267 2.46 16.11 -6.35
C LEU A 267 2.17 17.37 -5.53
N TYR A 268 2.60 17.35 -4.28
CA TYR A 268 2.57 18.51 -3.38
C TYR A 268 3.95 19.12 -3.29
N ASP A 269 4.09 20.43 -3.49
CA ASP A 269 5.32 21.19 -3.30
C ASP A 269 5.41 21.67 -1.85
N LEU A 270 6.41 21.18 -1.11
CA LEU A 270 6.57 21.48 0.32
C LEU A 270 6.94 22.95 0.61
N ALA A 271 7.49 23.66 -0.38
CA ALA A 271 7.89 25.05 -0.20
C ALA A 271 6.73 26.02 -0.44
N THR A 272 5.81 25.71 -1.38
CA THR A 272 4.73 26.61 -1.80
C THR A 272 3.36 26.18 -1.32
N GLY A 273 3.16 24.87 -1.03
CA GLY A 273 1.86 24.27 -0.76
C GLY A 273 1.04 23.99 -2.03
N ASP A 274 1.61 24.21 -3.22
CA ASP A 274 0.91 23.97 -4.47
C ASP A 274 0.76 22.46 -4.74
N ILE A 275 -0.42 22.09 -5.26
CA ILE A 275 -0.72 20.74 -5.68
C ILE A 275 -0.84 20.68 -7.20
N ARG A 276 -0.11 19.77 -7.83
CA ARG A 276 -0.15 19.51 -9.26
C ARG A 276 -0.63 18.09 -9.54
N GLU A 277 -1.67 17.92 -10.35
CA GLU A 277 -2.06 16.62 -10.90
C GLU A 277 -1.01 16.18 -11.93
N LEU A 278 -0.51 14.96 -11.78
CA LEU A 278 0.51 14.39 -12.65
C LEU A 278 -0.12 13.52 -13.73
N THR A 279 -1.02 12.61 -13.35
CA THR A 279 -1.70 11.68 -14.25
C THR A 279 -2.93 11.09 -13.60
N GLN A 280 -3.91 10.70 -14.43
CA GLN A 280 -5.05 9.88 -14.01
C GLN A 280 -4.90 8.46 -14.57
N LEU A 281 -5.38 7.47 -13.80
CA LEU A 281 -5.31 6.05 -14.14
C LEU A 281 -6.39 5.24 -13.40
N THR A 282 -6.53 3.97 -13.78
CA THR A 282 -7.21 3.00 -12.92
C THR A 282 -6.20 2.49 -11.90
N GLY A 283 -6.48 2.71 -10.61
CA GLY A 283 -5.56 2.46 -9.51
C GLY A 283 -6.29 2.28 -8.18
N GLY A 284 -5.70 2.80 -7.11
CA GLY A 284 -6.18 2.69 -5.74
C GLY A 284 -5.25 1.84 -4.89
N GLN A 285 -5.81 0.92 -4.08
CA GLN A 285 -5.01 -0.07 -3.37
C GLN A 285 -4.02 -0.74 -4.31
N GLY A 286 -2.75 -0.82 -3.91
CA GLY A 286 -1.67 -1.40 -4.68
C GLY A 286 -0.94 -0.44 -5.63
N THR A 287 -1.45 0.77 -5.86
CA THR A 287 -0.83 1.71 -6.81
C THR A 287 0.46 2.33 -6.26
N ILE A 288 0.40 2.97 -5.07
CA ILE A 288 1.55 3.61 -4.41
C ILE A 288 1.47 3.46 -2.88
N ASN A 289 1.04 2.32 -2.37
CA ASN A 289 0.90 2.10 -0.91
C ASN A 289 2.20 2.19 -0.11
N VAL A 290 3.33 2.10 -0.80
CA VAL A 290 4.68 2.05 -0.19
C VAL A 290 5.59 3.09 -0.82
N PRO A 291 6.67 3.53 -0.13
CA PRO A 291 7.64 4.47 -0.67
C PRO A 291 8.23 3.98 -1.99
N SER A 292 8.13 4.78 -3.05
CA SER A 292 8.42 4.34 -4.42
C SER A 292 9.27 5.31 -5.24
N TRP A 293 9.89 6.31 -4.61
CA TRP A 293 10.77 7.26 -5.27
C TRP A 293 12.09 6.63 -5.72
N SER A 294 12.59 7.08 -6.88
CA SER A 294 13.97 6.81 -7.29
C SER A 294 14.95 7.48 -6.33
N PRO A 295 16.16 6.92 -6.13
CA PRO A 295 17.13 7.47 -5.17
C PRO A 295 17.53 8.93 -5.45
N ASP A 296 17.46 9.37 -6.72
CA ASP A 296 17.75 10.75 -7.13
C ASP A 296 16.54 11.71 -6.96
N GLY A 297 15.37 11.16 -6.59
CA GLY A 297 14.13 11.93 -6.40
C GLY A 297 13.56 12.56 -7.67
N GLN A 298 13.96 12.10 -8.86
CA GLN A 298 13.45 12.60 -10.14
C GLN A 298 12.24 11.82 -10.66
N GLN A 299 12.09 10.58 -10.22
CA GLN A 299 11.02 9.69 -10.63
C GLN A 299 10.40 9.00 -9.42
N PHE A 300 9.18 8.52 -9.58
CA PHE A 300 8.58 7.56 -8.66
C PHE A 300 7.93 6.43 -9.46
N ALA A 301 7.82 5.28 -8.84
CA ALA A 301 7.15 4.12 -9.42
C ALA A 301 5.71 3.99 -8.92
N PHE A 302 4.85 3.40 -9.72
CA PHE A 302 3.46 3.11 -9.39
C PHE A 302 2.94 1.92 -10.20
N VAL A 303 1.85 1.32 -9.75
CA VAL A 303 1.14 0.31 -10.55
C VAL A 303 -0.16 0.89 -11.09
N ALA A 304 -0.33 0.78 -12.40
CA ALA A 304 -1.58 1.05 -13.10
C ALA A 304 -2.24 -0.27 -13.51
N TYR A 305 -3.58 -0.28 -13.50
CA TYR A 305 -4.37 -1.46 -13.85
C TYR A 305 -5.20 -1.24 -15.12
N GLU A 306 -5.34 -2.30 -15.89
CA GLU A 306 -6.29 -2.39 -17.01
C GLU A 306 -7.19 -3.61 -16.80
N THR A 307 -8.50 -3.41 -16.78
CA THR A 307 -9.49 -4.50 -16.67
C THR A 307 -10.03 -4.83 -18.06
N ARG A 308 -10.07 -6.11 -18.39
CA ARG A 308 -10.61 -6.64 -19.67
C ARG A 308 -12.00 -7.23 -19.49
#